data_ecf5c49dcc753e12d06be526999c82c9
#
_entry.id   ecf5c49dcc753e12d06be526999c82c9
#
_cell.length_a   1.000
_cell.length_b   1.000
_cell.length_c   1.000
_cell.angle_alpha   90.00
_cell.angle_beta   90.00
_cell.angle_gamma   90.00
#
_symmetry.space_group_name_H-M   'P 1'
#
loop_
_entity.id
_entity.type
_entity.pdbx_description
1 polymer ?
#
loop_
_entity_poly.entity_id
_entity_poly.type
_entity_poly.pdbx_seq_one_letter_code
_entity_poly.pdbx_strand_id
1 'polypeptide(L)'
;GVYMVTKPGSGASEGEAAFAGAGSAKVTIPATVTVDGKTYKVTSIAAKAFYGNTTIKRVTIGSNIVKIGKAAFYKCKNLKKVTIKSTKLTTKSVGAKAFKGIYKKAQFKVPKKLLKTYKKMLIKKGANKKSKFK
;
A
#
# COMPACT_ATOMS: atom_id res chain seq x y z
N GLY A 1 13.03 2.49 2.59
CA GLY A 1 11.87 2.29 3.45
C GLY A 1 12.21 1.51 4.71
N VAL A 2 11.35 1.57 5.66
CA VAL A 2 11.50 0.83 6.93
C VAL A 2 10.57 -0.36 6.92
N TYR A 3 11.09 -1.52 7.31
CA TYR A 3 10.32 -2.77 7.31
C TYR A 3 10.37 -3.41 8.70
N MET A 4 9.23 -3.97 9.11
CA MET A 4 9.15 -4.81 10.29
C MET A 4 8.90 -6.25 9.86
N VAL A 5 9.70 -7.19 10.39
CA VAL A 5 9.46 -8.60 10.14
C VAL A 5 8.30 -9.05 11.01
N THR A 6 7.20 -9.45 10.38
CA THR A 6 5.99 -9.88 11.09
C THR A 6 5.91 -11.39 11.23
N LYS A 7 6.62 -12.12 10.38
CA LYS A 7 6.63 -13.58 10.40
C LYS A 7 7.97 -14.05 9.86
N PRO A 8 8.89 -14.50 10.72
CA PRO A 8 10.19 -15.01 10.26
C PRO A 8 10.02 -16.28 9.44
N GLY A 9 10.82 -16.40 8.39
CA GLY A 9 10.89 -17.63 7.64
C GLY A 9 11.64 -18.71 8.39
N SER A 10 11.43 -19.97 8.03
CA SER A 10 12.17 -21.09 8.57
C SER A 10 13.27 -21.52 7.60
N GLY A 11 14.49 -21.66 8.11
CA GLY A 11 15.66 -22.01 7.28
C GLY A 11 15.90 -20.99 6.18
N ALA A 12 15.99 -21.44 4.93
CA ALA A 12 16.15 -20.57 3.78
C ALA A 12 14.81 -20.06 3.23
N SER A 13 13.70 -20.39 3.88
CA SER A 13 12.38 -20.04 3.39
C SER A 13 12.05 -18.59 3.64
N GLU A 14 11.05 -18.10 2.92
CA GLU A 14 10.56 -16.74 3.02
C GLU A 14 9.76 -16.51 4.29
N GLY A 15 9.96 -15.36 4.90
CA GLY A 15 9.10 -14.86 5.95
C GLY A 15 8.17 -13.79 5.39
N GLU A 16 7.56 -13.02 6.27
CA GLU A 16 6.69 -11.91 5.90
C GLU A 16 7.19 -10.63 6.55
N ALA A 17 7.02 -9.51 5.87
CA ALA A 17 7.38 -8.20 6.39
C ALA A 17 6.27 -7.19 6.13
N ALA A 18 6.21 -6.20 6.99
CA ALA A 18 5.31 -5.07 6.83
C ALA A 18 6.13 -3.82 6.49
N PHE A 19 5.62 -3.04 5.55
CA PHE A 19 6.21 -1.74 5.26
C PHE A 19 5.73 -0.75 6.32
N ALA A 20 6.67 -0.14 7.03
CA ALA A 20 6.35 0.69 8.19
C ALA A 20 6.35 2.20 7.90
N GLY A 21 6.75 2.62 6.72
CA GLY A 21 6.68 4.01 6.33
C GLY A 21 8.02 4.64 6.01
N ALA A 22 8.06 5.95 5.99
CA ALA A 22 9.13 6.82 5.52
C ALA A 22 9.21 6.81 3.99
N GLY A 23 10.00 7.69 3.43
CA GLY A 23 10.23 7.66 2.01
C GLY A 23 10.35 9.02 1.36
N SER A 24 10.65 8.96 0.09
CA SER A 24 10.80 10.12 -0.79
C SER A 24 9.50 10.40 -1.53
N ALA A 25 9.56 11.26 -2.54
CA ALA A 25 8.40 11.57 -3.37
C ALA A 25 7.86 10.34 -4.10
N LYS A 26 8.74 9.40 -4.44
CA LYS A 26 8.35 8.14 -5.10
C LYS A 26 8.72 6.96 -4.19
N VAL A 27 7.72 6.19 -3.79
CA VAL A 27 7.92 5.04 -2.92
C VAL A 27 7.47 3.79 -3.66
N THR A 28 8.34 2.80 -3.70
CA THR A 28 8.00 1.48 -4.25
C THR A 28 8.04 0.47 -3.11
N ILE A 29 6.92 -0.17 -2.86
CA ILE A 29 6.82 -1.24 -1.89
C ILE A 29 7.01 -2.54 -2.66
N PRO A 30 8.20 -3.18 -2.54
CA PRO A 30 8.50 -4.33 -3.39
C PRO A 30 7.76 -5.59 -2.97
N ALA A 31 7.81 -6.61 -3.82
CA ALA A 31 7.22 -7.90 -3.49
C ALA A 31 7.98 -8.60 -2.37
N THR A 32 9.30 -8.44 -2.36
CA THR A 32 10.17 -9.06 -1.35
C THR A 32 11.23 -8.08 -0.88
N VAL A 33 11.79 -8.37 0.28
CA VAL A 33 12.95 -7.63 0.82
C VAL A 33 13.92 -8.65 1.42
N THR A 34 15.22 -8.41 1.26
CA THR A 34 16.25 -9.28 1.81
C THR A 34 16.93 -8.57 2.98
N VAL A 35 16.94 -9.22 4.13
CA VAL A 35 17.57 -8.71 5.35
C VAL A 35 18.43 -9.82 5.94
N ASP A 36 19.71 -9.51 6.16
CA ASP A 36 20.67 -10.46 6.71
C ASP A 36 20.69 -11.80 5.96
N GLY A 37 20.64 -11.75 4.63
CA GLY A 37 20.67 -12.92 3.78
C GLY A 37 19.37 -13.70 3.70
N LYS A 38 18.33 -13.27 4.41
CA LYS A 38 17.01 -13.91 4.36
C LYS A 38 16.03 -13.09 3.54
N THR A 39 15.21 -13.75 2.74
CA THR A 39 14.22 -13.12 1.90
C THR A 39 12.85 -13.16 2.58
N TYR A 40 12.18 -12.02 2.64
CA TYR A 40 10.86 -11.89 3.21
C TYR A 40 9.89 -11.35 2.16
N LYS A 41 8.68 -11.90 2.13
CA LYS A 41 7.60 -11.30 1.34
C LYS A 41 7.11 -10.05 2.07
N VAL A 42 6.94 -8.97 1.34
CA VAL A 42 6.34 -7.75 1.92
C VAL A 42 4.85 -7.88 1.74
N THR A 43 4.16 -8.22 2.83
CA THR A 43 2.74 -8.62 2.78
C THR A 43 1.78 -7.58 3.32
N SER A 44 2.28 -6.56 4.01
CA SER A 44 1.41 -5.54 4.57
C SER A 44 2.07 -4.16 4.61
N ILE A 45 1.21 -3.15 4.67
CA ILE A 45 1.61 -1.78 4.95
C ILE A 45 1.08 -1.48 6.35
N ALA A 46 1.97 -1.03 7.24
CA ALA A 46 1.61 -0.78 8.63
C ALA A 46 0.55 0.32 8.74
N ALA A 47 -0.24 0.27 9.80
CA ALA A 47 -1.17 1.35 10.11
C ALA A 47 -0.40 2.66 10.24
N LYS A 48 -0.97 3.72 9.67
CA LYS A 48 -0.38 5.08 9.70
C LYS A 48 1.02 5.17 9.11
N ALA A 49 1.42 4.22 8.25
CA ALA A 49 2.78 4.21 7.67
C ALA A 49 3.18 5.53 7.02
N PHE A 50 2.26 6.18 6.33
CA PHE A 50 2.51 7.48 5.68
C PHE A 50 1.56 8.58 6.17
N TYR A 51 0.99 8.42 7.36
CA TYR A 51 0.04 9.36 7.92
C TYR A 51 0.59 10.80 7.87
N GLY A 52 -0.15 11.69 7.22
CA GLY A 52 0.24 13.10 7.12
C GLY A 52 1.48 13.41 6.30
N ASN A 53 2.00 12.43 5.56
CA ASN A 53 3.21 12.63 4.75
C ASN A 53 2.87 13.43 3.49
N THR A 54 3.37 14.66 3.41
CA THR A 54 3.15 15.56 2.27
C THR A 54 4.24 15.45 1.20
N THR A 55 5.29 14.69 1.46
CA THR A 55 6.39 14.50 0.52
C THR A 55 6.06 13.47 -0.55
N ILE A 56 5.34 12.41 -0.18
CA ILE A 56 5.03 11.32 -1.09
C ILE A 56 4.07 11.78 -2.20
N LYS A 57 4.44 11.51 -3.45
CA LYS A 57 3.63 11.86 -4.63
C LYS A 57 3.18 10.64 -5.40
N ARG A 58 3.94 9.56 -5.35
CA ARG A 58 3.65 8.31 -6.04
C ARG A 58 3.97 7.14 -5.14
N VAL A 59 3.12 6.13 -5.18
CA VAL A 59 3.40 4.87 -4.48
C VAL A 59 3.06 3.69 -5.37
N THR A 60 3.92 2.69 -5.35
CA THR A 60 3.66 1.41 -5.99
C THR A 60 3.51 0.37 -4.90
N ILE A 61 2.35 -0.27 -4.87
CA ILE A 61 2.03 -1.31 -3.88
C ILE A 61 2.29 -2.66 -4.53
N GLY A 62 3.26 -3.39 -3.98
CA GLY A 62 3.77 -4.62 -4.56
C GLY A 62 2.75 -5.77 -4.59
N SER A 63 3.09 -6.80 -5.37
CA SER A 63 2.16 -7.90 -5.67
C SER A 63 1.86 -8.81 -4.48
N ASN A 64 2.70 -8.84 -3.46
CA ASN A 64 2.49 -9.69 -2.28
C ASN A 64 1.71 -9.01 -1.15
N ILE A 65 1.33 -7.75 -1.32
CA ILE A 65 0.58 -7.03 -0.29
C ILE A 65 -0.83 -7.62 -0.20
N VAL A 66 -1.18 -8.08 0.98
CA VAL A 66 -2.51 -8.63 1.29
C VAL A 66 -3.27 -7.74 2.28
N LYS A 67 -2.58 -6.79 2.92
CA LYS A 67 -3.17 -5.94 3.95
C LYS A 67 -2.59 -4.53 3.90
N ILE A 68 -3.46 -3.55 4.03
CA ILE A 68 -3.09 -2.15 4.19
C ILE A 68 -3.67 -1.67 5.51
N GLY A 69 -2.84 -1.18 6.39
CA GLY A 69 -3.26 -0.77 7.74
C GLY A 69 -4.15 0.46 7.75
N LYS A 70 -4.84 0.65 8.87
CA LYS A 70 -5.71 1.81 9.10
C LYS A 70 -4.94 3.11 8.89
N ALA A 71 -5.52 4.05 8.14
CA ALA A 71 -4.96 5.38 7.90
C ALA A 71 -3.54 5.37 7.32
N ALA A 72 -3.16 4.31 6.58
CA ALA A 72 -1.81 4.17 6.06
C ALA A 72 -1.36 5.38 5.22
N PHE A 73 -2.26 5.93 4.41
CA PHE A 73 -1.98 7.12 3.58
C PHE A 73 -2.88 8.30 3.94
N TYR A 74 -3.38 8.34 5.17
CA TYR A 74 -4.28 9.39 5.62
C TYR A 74 -3.59 10.75 5.53
N LYS A 75 -4.27 11.72 4.89
CA LYS A 75 -3.76 13.08 4.69
C LYS A 75 -2.45 13.18 3.91
N CYS A 76 -2.16 12.22 3.05
CA CYS A 76 -1.07 12.36 2.08
C CYS A 76 -1.55 13.26 0.95
N LYS A 77 -1.61 14.56 1.19
CA LYS A 77 -2.24 15.54 0.29
C LYS A 77 -1.66 15.59 -1.11
N ASN A 78 -0.40 15.26 -1.25
CA ASN A 78 0.32 15.32 -2.52
C ASN A 78 0.44 13.96 -3.21
N LEU A 79 -0.18 12.93 -2.66
CA LEU A 79 -0.17 11.61 -3.28
C LEU A 79 -1.12 11.62 -4.48
N LYS A 80 -0.54 11.66 -5.67
CA LYS A 80 -1.27 11.80 -6.93
C LYS A 80 -1.38 10.52 -7.73
N LYS A 81 -0.53 9.54 -7.47
CA LYS A 81 -0.55 8.29 -8.21
C LYS A 81 -0.34 7.10 -7.28
N VAL A 82 -1.27 6.16 -7.33
CA VAL A 82 -1.20 4.91 -6.58
C VAL A 82 -1.30 3.77 -7.58
N THR A 83 -0.24 2.97 -7.66
CA THR A 83 -0.23 1.78 -8.51
C THR A 83 -0.34 0.55 -7.61
N ILE A 84 -1.38 -0.24 -7.80
CA ILE A 84 -1.61 -1.45 -7.02
C ILE A 84 -1.38 -2.65 -7.92
N LYS A 85 -0.34 -3.41 -7.62
CA LYS A 85 -0.02 -4.65 -8.36
C LYS A 85 -0.68 -5.87 -7.72
N SER A 86 -1.03 -5.76 -6.43
CA SER A 86 -1.64 -6.86 -5.70
C SER A 86 -3.04 -7.19 -6.21
N THR A 87 -3.34 -8.48 -6.30
CA THR A 87 -4.67 -8.99 -6.63
C THR A 87 -5.39 -9.55 -5.39
N LYS A 88 -4.81 -9.36 -4.21
CA LYS A 88 -5.25 -10.04 -2.98
C LYS A 88 -5.95 -9.13 -1.97
N LEU A 89 -6.10 -7.84 -2.28
CA LEU A 89 -6.73 -6.90 -1.35
C LEU A 89 -8.24 -7.13 -1.29
N THR A 90 -8.78 -6.98 -0.09
CA THR A 90 -10.23 -7.06 0.15
C THR A 90 -10.67 -5.86 0.98
N THR A 91 -11.97 -5.62 1.05
CA THR A 91 -12.50 -4.55 1.90
C THR A 91 -12.11 -4.75 3.37
N LYS A 92 -12.02 -6.00 3.82
CA LYS A 92 -11.60 -6.30 5.20
C LYS A 92 -10.11 -6.10 5.43
N SER A 93 -9.29 -6.36 4.41
CA SER A 93 -7.84 -6.27 4.56
C SER A 93 -7.29 -4.86 4.39
N VAL A 94 -8.08 -3.94 3.86
CA VAL A 94 -7.70 -2.52 3.76
C VAL A 94 -8.36 -1.77 4.91
N GLY A 95 -7.55 -1.13 5.74
CA GLY A 95 -8.02 -0.45 6.95
C GLY A 95 -8.86 0.79 6.65
N ALA A 96 -9.63 1.22 7.65
CA ALA A 96 -10.47 2.41 7.53
C ALA A 96 -9.59 3.64 7.24
N LYS A 97 -10.08 4.54 6.40
CA LYS A 97 -9.43 5.80 6.06
C LYS A 97 -8.03 5.64 5.44
N ALA A 98 -7.71 4.47 4.90
CA ALA A 98 -6.38 4.21 4.36
C ALA A 98 -5.96 5.25 3.30
N PHE A 99 -6.89 5.72 2.49
CA PHE A 99 -6.61 6.69 1.42
C PHE A 99 -7.36 8.02 1.59
N LYS A 100 -7.89 8.28 2.78
CA LYS A 100 -8.63 9.53 3.00
C LYS A 100 -7.67 10.71 3.07
N GLY A 101 -8.00 11.79 2.34
CA GLY A 101 -7.19 13.02 2.36
C GLY A 101 -6.02 13.02 1.40
N ILE A 102 -5.91 12.05 0.51
CA ILE A 102 -4.95 12.11 -0.59
C ILE A 102 -5.46 13.11 -1.64
N TYR A 103 -4.65 13.38 -2.67
CA TYR A 103 -5.06 14.29 -3.74
C TYR A 103 -6.39 13.85 -4.35
N LYS A 104 -7.34 14.79 -4.49
CA LYS A 104 -8.72 14.49 -4.94
C LYS A 104 -8.78 13.77 -6.29
N LYS A 105 -7.94 14.18 -7.22
CA LYS A 105 -7.91 13.61 -8.58
C LYS A 105 -6.79 12.59 -8.76
N ALA A 106 -6.38 11.95 -7.68
CA ALA A 106 -5.35 10.94 -7.73
C ALA A 106 -5.72 9.84 -8.73
N GLN A 107 -4.70 9.26 -9.37
CA GLN A 107 -4.88 8.15 -10.27
C GLN A 107 -4.58 6.85 -9.54
N PHE A 108 -5.52 5.91 -9.61
CA PHE A 108 -5.32 4.55 -9.10
C PHE A 108 -5.20 3.62 -10.30
N LYS A 109 -4.02 3.05 -10.49
CA LYS A 109 -3.81 2.01 -11.48
C LYS A 109 -3.90 0.66 -10.77
N VAL A 110 -4.85 -0.16 -11.18
CA VAL A 110 -5.16 -1.44 -10.52
C VAL A 110 -5.21 -2.55 -11.56
N PRO A 111 -5.15 -3.83 -11.13
CA PRO A 111 -5.32 -4.94 -12.07
C PRO A 111 -6.67 -4.81 -12.80
N LYS A 112 -6.66 -4.92 -14.12
CA LYS A 112 -7.86 -4.71 -14.95
C LYS A 112 -9.03 -5.58 -14.53
N LYS A 113 -8.76 -6.82 -14.17
CA LYS A 113 -9.81 -7.76 -13.74
C LYS A 113 -10.53 -7.31 -12.47
N LEU A 114 -9.87 -6.50 -11.65
CA LEU A 114 -10.37 -6.07 -10.35
C LEU A 114 -10.77 -4.60 -10.33
N LEU A 115 -10.83 -3.96 -11.48
CA LEU A 115 -11.10 -2.52 -11.53
C LEU A 115 -12.38 -2.13 -10.78
N LYS A 116 -13.49 -2.78 -11.05
CA LYS A 116 -14.76 -2.49 -10.37
C LYS A 116 -14.68 -2.76 -8.86
N THR A 117 -14.12 -3.90 -8.49
CA THR A 117 -14.00 -4.31 -7.11
C THR A 117 -13.11 -3.36 -6.32
N TYR A 118 -11.95 -3.03 -6.86
CA TYR A 118 -11.00 -2.15 -6.20
C TYR A 118 -11.48 -0.70 -6.16
N LYS A 119 -12.17 -0.24 -7.20
CA LYS A 119 -12.75 1.11 -7.19
C LYS A 119 -13.72 1.28 -6.02
N LYS A 120 -14.65 0.35 -5.84
CA LYS A 120 -15.60 0.38 -4.72
C LYS A 120 -14.87 0.35 -3.38
N MET A 121 -13.91 -0.56 -3.25
CA MET A 121 -13.12 -0.71 -2.03
C MET A 121 -12.37 0.57 -1.70
N LEU A 122 -11.66 1.14 -2.67
CA LEU A 122 -10.83 2.33 -2.47
C LEU A 122 -11.67 3.55 -2.08
N ILE A 123 -12.82 3.74 -2.73
CA ILE A 123 -13.75 4.82 -2.36
C ILE A 123 -14.23 4.61 -0.93
N LYS A 124 -14.58 3.39 -0.57
CA LYS A 124 -15.01 3.05 0.79
C LYS A 124 -13.91 3.34 1.83
N LYS A 125 -12.64 3.22 1.44
CA LYS A 125 -11.50 3.48 2.31
C LYS A 125 -10.95 4.91 2.19
N GLY A 126 -11.72 5.81 1.61
CA GLY A 126 -11.44 7.22 1.64
C GLY A 126 -11.05 7.88 0.33
N ALA A 127 -10.81 7.12 -0.74
CA ALA A 127 -10.49 7.70 -2.03
C ALA A 127 -11.67 8.55 -2.53
N ASN A 128 -11.36 9.69 -3.14
CA ASN A 128 -12.38 10.58 -3.65
C ASN A 128 -13.04 9.99 -4.91
N LYS A 129 -14.35 10.19 -5.04
CA LYS A 129 -15.09 9.74 -6.23
C LYS A 129 -14.59 10.39 -7.52
N LYS A 130 -13.96 11.55 -7.42
CA LYS A 130 -13.37 12.25 -8.55
C LYS A 130 -12.02 11.69 -8.97
N SER A 131 -11.46 10.76 -8.21
CA SER A 131 -10.22 10.09 -8.55
C SER A 131 -10.39 9.27 -9.83
N LYS A 132 -9.28 9.04 -10.52
CA LYS A 132 -9.28 8.23 -11.74
C LYS A 132 -8.89 6.80 -11.38
N PHE A 133 -9.71 5.85 -11.81
CA PHE A 133 -9.46 4.41 -11.59
C PHE A 133 -9.27 3.74 -12.94
N LYS A 134 -8.11 3.11 -13.10
CA LYS A 134 -7.73 2.47 -14.38
C LYS A 134 -7.36 1.02 -14.21
#